data_92ad94564fd22cc9f3f998502601999f
#
_entry.id   92ad94564fd22cc9f3f998502601999f
#
_cell.length_a   1.000
_cell.length_b   1.000
_cell.length_c   1.000
_cell.angle_alpha   90.00
_cell.angle_beta   90.00
_cell.angle_gamma   90.00
#
_symmetry.space_group_name_H-M   'P 1'
#
loop_
_entity.id
_entity.type
_entity.pdbx_description
1 polymer ?
#
loop_
_entity_poly.entity_id
_entity_poly.type
_entity_poly.pdbx_seq_one_letter_code
_entity_poly.pdbx_strand_id
1 'polypeptide(L)'
;VKNRDRVLTFGERMKTARTLINMPAAQGAIGDLFNFKLAPSLTLGCGSWGGNSVSENVGPKHLINVKSIAERRENMLWFRVPEKTYFKYGCLPVALAELGDMGKKKAFIVTDKVLFEMGYTNKVTEVLESQGIQYKIFSDVEPDPTLRCARAGAAEMTSFQPDVIISLGGGSAMDAAKIMWVMYEHPEVNFHDLAMTFMDIRKRIYRFPTMGD
;
A
#
# COMPACT_ATOMS: atom_id res chain seq x y z
N VAL A 1 2.72 28.39 -9.08
CA VAL A 1 3.65 29.53 -9.09
C VAL A 1 5.01 29.05 -9.55
N LYS A 2 5.58 29.67 -10.59
CA LYS A 2 6.90 29.28 -11.16
C LYS A 2 8.02 30.26 -10.77
N ASN A 3 7.66 31.46 -10.30
CA ASN A 3 8.65 32.48 -9.95
C ASN A 3 9.14 32.28 -8.51
N ARG A 4 10.42 31.95 -8.38
CA ARG A 4 11.07 31.64 -7.09
C ARG A 4 11.12 32.82 -6.13
N ASP A 5 11.41 34.01 -6.63
CA ASP A 5 11.54 35.22 -5.78
C ASP A 5 10.19 35.60 -5.17
N ARG A 6 9.12 35.45 -5.95
CA ARG A 6 7.75 35.64 -5.41
C ARG A 6 7.38 34.63 -4.34
N VAL A 7 7.82 33.38 -4.49
CA VAL A 7 7.61 32.34 -3.48
C VAL A 7 8.30 32.70 -2.17
N LEU A 8 9.55 33.11 -2.23
CA LEU A 8 10.33 33.52 -1.07
C LEU A 8 9.73 34.75 -0.40
N THR A 9 9.46 35.80 -1.17
CA THR A 9 8.82 37.05 -0.66
C THR A 9 7.47 36.77 -0.01
N PHE A 10 6.67 35.85 -0.60
CA PHE A 10 5.39 35.45 -0.01
C PHE A 10 5.60 34.71 1.31
N GLY A 11 6.51 33.72 1.35
CA GLY A 11 6.80 32.97 2.57
C GLY A 11 7.31 33.84 3.71
N GLU A 12 8.15 34.85 3.41
CA GLU A 12 8.65 35.81 4.40
C GLU A 12 7.56 36.71 4.99
N ARG A 13 6.63 37.16 4.15
CA ARG A 13 5.57 38.11 4.56
C ARG A 13 4.39 37.46 5.27
N MET A 14 4.13 36.18 5.01
CA MET A 14 3.01 35.47 5.62
C MET A 14 3.28 35.12 7.09
N LYS A 15 2.27 35.38 7.95
CA LYS A 15 2.31 35.06 9.39
C LYS A 15 1.93 33.60 9.64
N THR A 16 2.62 32.68 8.95
CA THR A 16 2.39 31.24 9.07
C THR A 16 3.70 30.52 9.24
N ALA A 17 3.70 29.41 10.00
CA ALA A 17 4.88 28.58 10.20
C ALA A 17 5.19 27.72 8.96
N ARG A 18 4.20 27.45 8.12
CA ARG A 18 4.34 26.62 6.93
C ARG A 18 3.60 27.20 5.74
N THR A 19 4.31 27.38 4.64
CA THR A 19 3.77 27.86 3.37
C THR A 19 3.92 26.77 2.31
N LEU A 20 2.82 26.40 1.66
CA LEU A 20 2.76 25.32 0.69
C LEU A 20 2.66 25.87 -0.72
N ILE A 21 3.51 25.39 -1.62
CA ILE A 21 3.60 25.88 -3.00
C ILE A 21 3.19 24.77 -3.97
N ASN A 22 2.21 25.05 -4.81
CA ASN A 22 1.70 24.16 -5.85
C ASN A 22 1.20 22.81 -5.33
N MET A 23 0.65 22.79 -4.13
CA MET A 23 0.09 21.56 -3.53
C MET A 23 -1.16 21.87 -2.69
N PRO A 24 -2.06 20.90 -2.51
CA PRO A 24 -3.19 21.03 -1.59
C PRO A 24 -2.75 21.20 -0.13
N ALA A 25 -3.48 21.99 0.64
CA ALA A 25 -3.20 22.23 2.05
C ALA A 25 -3.20 20.94 2.89
N ALA A 26 -4.09 20.02 2.59
CA ALA A 26 -4.16 18.72 3.27
C ALA A 26 -2.86 17.90 3.16
N GLN A 27 -2.20 17.89 2.00
CA GLN A 27 -0.92 17.23 1.82
C GLN A 27 0.19 17.86 2.67
N GLY A 28 0.20 19.19 2.75
CA GLY A 28 1.15 19.90 3.59
C GLY A 28 0.92 19.73 5.09
N ALA A 29 -0.33 19.49 5.50
CA ALA A 29 -0.67 19.23 6.89
C ALA A 29 -0.11 17.88 7.37
N ILE A 30 -0.23 16.82 6.57
CA ILE A 30 0.23 15.49 6.92
C ILE A 30 1.77 15.40 6.93
N GLY A 31 2.46 16.22 6.10
CA GLY A 31 3.92 16.25 6.05
C GLY A 31 4.49 15.21 5.08
N ASP A 32 5.51 14.49 5.50
CA ASP A 32 6.42 13.72 4.66
C ASP A 32 5.84 12.51 3.91
N LEU A 33 4.56 12.20 4.12
CA LEU A 33 3.84 11.20 3.33
C LEU A 33 3.74 11.55 1.83
N PHE A 34 4.05 12.79 1.45
CA PHE A 34 3.83 13.33 0.12
C PHE A 34 5.09 13.89 -0.57
N ASN A 35 6.26 13.32 -0.31
CA ASN A 35 7.52 13.65 -1.00
C ASN A 35 8.09 15.08 -0.80
N PHE A 36 7.97 15.69 0.35
CA PHE A 36 8.57 17.00 0.63
C PHE A 36 9.21 17.10 2.01
N LYS A 37 9.97 16.19 2.44
CA LYS A 37 10.88 16.22 3.62
C LYS A 37 10.41 17.06 4.84
N LEU A 38 9.11 17.24 5.04
CA LEU A 38 8.57 17.79 6.26
C LEU A 38 8.21 16.65 7.20
N ALA A 39 8.59 16.72 8.46
CA ALA A 39 8.21 15.71 9.43
C ALA A 39 6.68 15.59 9.51
N PRO A 40 6.11 14.37 9.56
CA PRO A 40 4.69 14.17 9.76
C PRO A 40 4.22 14.87 11.04
N SER A 41 3.04 15.51 10.98
CA SER A 41 2.45 16.19 12.12
C SER A 41 1.00 15.77 12.30
N LEU A 42 0.63 15.39 13.52
CA LEU A 42 -0.78 15.20 13.89
C LEU A 42 -1.48 16.50 14.21
N THR A 43 -0.71 17.50 14.66
CA THR A 43 -1.21 18.85 14.96
C THR A 43 -0.30 19.87 14.31
N LEU A 44 -0.90 20.96 13.80
CA LEU A 44 -0.19 22.08 13.22
C LEU A 44 -0.38 23.31 14.10
N GLY A 45 0.74 23.90 14.51
CA GLY A 45 0.78 25.19 15.18
C GLY A 45 1.19 26.30 14.22
N CYS A 46 0.85 27.54 14.57
CA CYS A 46 1.29 28.73 13.85
C CYS A 46 2.69 29.21 14.29
N GLY A 47 3.42 28.40 15.06
CA GLY A 47 4.69 28.79 15.66
C GLY A 47 4.53 29.93 16.66
N SER A 48 5.48 30.87 16.72
CA SER A 48 5.42 32.03 17.60
C SER A 48 4.19 32.90 17.40
N TRP A 49 3.62 32.93 16.20
CA TRP A 49 2.40 33.67 15.88
C TRP A 49 1.13 33.08 16.52
N GLY A 50 1.14 31.79 16.81
CA GLY A 50 0.04 31.09 17.47
C GLY A 50 0.16 31.01 18.98
N GLY A 51 1.20 31.61 19.57
CA GLY A 51 1.44 31.55 21.01
C GLY A 51 1.81 30.15 21.50
N ASN A 52 2.35 29.29 20.64
CA ASN A 52 2.74 27.93 21.01
C ASN A 52 3.95 27.94 21.96
N SER A 53 3.88 27.17 23.02
CA SER A 53 4.98 26.90 23.93
C SER A 53 5.80 25.68 23.46
N VAL A 54 7.06 25.63 23.86
CA VAL A 54 7.94 24.48 23.59
C VAL A 54 7.91 23.50 24.76
N SER A 55 8.04 22.21 24.46
CA SER A 55 8.07 21.12 25.43
C SER A 55 9.48 20.63 25.76
N GLU A 56 10.50 21.34 25.30
CA GLU A 56 11.92 20.99 25.50
C GLU A 56 12.71 22.15 26.14
N ASN A 57 13.95 21.91 26.55
CA ASN A 57 14.80 22.95 27.11
C ASN A 57 15.00 24.10 26.13
N VAL A 58 14.74 25.34 26.58
CA VAL A 58 14.87 26.54 25.78
C VAL A 58 16.34 26.81 25.47
N GLY A 59 16.67 26.90 24.19
CA GLY A 59 18.01 27.23 23.70
C GLY A 59 17.93 28.23 22.54
N PRO A 60 19.08 28.60 21.94
CA PRO A 60 19.12 29.61 20.88
C PRO A 60 18.17 29.35 19.72
N LYS A 61 17.90 28.08 19.39
CA LYS A 61 16.94 27.69 18.34
C LYS A 61 15.50 28.15 18.61
N HIS A 62 15.13 28.38 19.88
CA HIS A 62 13.79 28.82 20.26
C HIS A 62 13.62 30.35 20.15
N LEU A 63 14.72 31.07 19.99
CA LEU A 63 14.70 32.51 19.72
C LEU A 63 14.54 32.83 18.25
N ILE A 64 14.63 31.81 17.39
CA ILE A 64 14.53 31.92 15.94
C ILE A 64 13.13 31.48 15.51
N ASN A 65 12.42 32.32 14.80
CA ASN A 65 11.15 31.95 14.21
C ASN A 65 11.39 31.20 12.88
N VAL A 66 11.42 29.87 12.94
CA VAL A 66 11.67 29.04 11.77
C VAL A 66 10.40 28.93 10.93
N LYS A 67 10.49 29.35 9.66
CA LYS A 67 9.44 29.17 8.67
C LYS A 67 9.85 28.13 7.65
N SER A 68 8.96 27.22 7.35
CA SER A 68 9.16 26.21 6.31
C SER A 68 8.45 26.61 5.03
N ILE A 69 9.17 26.65 3.92
CA ILE A 69 8.61 26.79 2.59
C ILE A 69 8.75 25.43 1.90
N ALA A 70 7.63 24.79 1.64
CA ALA A 70 7.59 23.48 1.00
C ALA A 70 7.07 23.61 -0.43
N GLU A 71 7.84 23.13 -1.37
CA GLU A 71 7.51 23.07 -2.77
C GLU A 71 7.49 21.63 -3.26
N ARG A 72 6.40 21.23 -3.89
CA ARG A 72 6.31 19.93 -4.55
C ARG A 72 7.28 19.91 -5.74
N ARG A 73 8.24 18.99 -5.73
CA ARG A 73 9.01 18.67 -6.93
C ARG A 73 8.16 17.80 -7.84
N GLU A 74 8.17 18.09 -9.13
CA GLU A 74 7.52 17.23 -10.11
C GLU A 74 8.24 15.87 -10.10
N ASN A 75 7.54 14.87 -9.59
CA ASN A 75 7.92 13.49 -9.76
C ASN A 75 7.07 12.90 -10.88
N MET A 76 7.58 11.88 -11.54
CA MET A 76 6.75 11.09 -12.44
C MET A 76 5.59 10.49 -11.61
N LEU A 77 4.42 11.08 -11.77
CA LEU A 77 3.19 10.58 -11.16
C LEU A 77 2.63 9.53 -12.11
N TRP A 78 2.60 8.30 -11.66
CA TRP A 78 1.88 7.24 -12.35
C TRP A 78 0.85 6.66 -11.39
N PHE A 79 -0.29 6.33 -11.94
CA PHE A 79 -1.37 5.70 -11.23
C PHE A 79 -1.70 4.39 -11.94
N ARG A 80 -1.53 3.29 -11.24
CA ARG A 80 -1.86 1.96 -11.76
C ARG A 80 -3.13 1.48 -11.09
N VAL A 81 -4.12 1.16 -11.89
CA VAL A 81 -5.36 0.51 -11.48
C VAL A 81 -5.35 -0.92 -12.02
N PRO A 82 -6.15 -1.84 -11.46
CA PRO A 82 -6.37 -3.14 -12.06
C PRO A 82 -6.83 -3.00 -13.50
N GLU A 83 -6.32 -3.83 -14.40
CA GLU A 83 -6.70 -3.81 -15.82
C GLU A 83 -8.19 -4.04 -16.02
N LYS A 84 -8.77 -4.91 -15.18
CA LYS A 84 -10.19 -5.23 -15.19
C LYS A 84 -10.77 -5.21 -13.79
N THR A 85 -11.96 -4.65 -13.68
CA THR A 85 -12.79 -4.69 -12.48
C THR A 85 -14.19 -5.15 -12.86
N TYR A 86 -14.60 -6.29 -12.32
CA TYR A 86 -15.96 -6.80 -12.48
C TYR A 86 -16.81 -6.32 -11.33
N PHE A 87 -17.82 -5.53 -11.62
CA PHE A 87 -18.71 -4.94 -10.62
C PHE A 87 -20.16 -5.16 -10.98
N LYS A 88 -20.69 -6.32 -10.58
CA LYS A 88 -22.12 -6.67 -10.70
C LYS A 88 -22.41 -7.87 -9.81
N TYR A 89 -23.62 -7.95 -9.26
CA TYR A 89 -24.07 -9.16 -8.60
C TYR A 89 -24.01 -10.35 -9.57
N GLY A 90 -23.36 -11.44 -9.14
CA GLY A 90 -23.21 -12.66 -9.95
C GLY A 90 -22.09 -12.60 -11.02
N CYS A 91 -21.18 -11.61 -10.98
CA CYS A 91 -20.08 -11.52 -11.96
C CYS A 91 -18.89 -12.48 -11.66
N LEU A 92 -18.86 -13.12 -10.49
CA LEU A 92 -17.77 -13.99 -10.09
C LEU A 92 -17.45 -15.12 -11.09
N PRO A 93 -18.42 -15.89 -11.60
CA PRO A 93 -18.13 -16.91 -12.61
C PRO A 93 -17.51 -16.34 -13.90
N VAL A 94 -17.94 -15.14 -14.32
CA VAL A 94 -17.40 -14.48 -15.50
C VAL A 94 -15.95 -14.05 -15.29
N ALA A 95 -15.65 -13.49 -14.10
CA ALA A 95 -14.29 -13.09 -13.77
C ALA A 95 -13.33 -14.29 -13.66
N LEU A 96 -13.79 -15.39 -13.06
CA LEU A 96 -12.99 -16.60 -12.91
C LEU A 96 -12.85 -17.42 -14.22
N ALA A 97 -13.77 -17.24 -15.18
CA ALA A 97 -13.64 -17.89 -16.50
C ALA A 97 -12.36 -17.47 -17.23
N GLU A 98 -11.90 -16.23 -17.01
CA GLU A 98 -10.64 -15.76 -17.58
C GLU A 98 -9.41 -16.59 -17.18
N LEU A 99 -9.44 -17.23 -16.02
CA LEU A 99 -8.33 -18.10 -15.59
C LEU A 99 -8.14 -19.29 -16.54
N GLY A 100 -9.25 -19.85 -17.04
CA GLY A 100 -9.21 -20.89 -18.06
C GLY A 100 -8.64 -20.36 -19.39
N ASP A 101 -9.06 -19.18 -19.81
CA ASP A 101 -8.58 -18.51 -21.03
C ASP A 101 -7.07 -18.18 -20.94
N MET A 102 -6.60 -17.83 -19.74
CA MET A 102 -5.18 -17.63 -19.44
C MET A 102 -4.38 -18.92 -19.29
N GLY A 103 -5.02 -20.09 -19.41
CA GLY A 103 -4.38 -21.40 -19.31
C GLY A 103 -3.93 -21.81 -17.90
N LYS A 104 -4.45 -21.16 -16.86
CA LYS A 104 -4.10 -21.48 -15.48
C LYS A 104 -4.58 -22.87 -15.07
N LYS A 105 -3.80 -23.56 -14.26
CA LYS A 105 -4.04 -24.96 -13.88
C LYS A 105 -4.14 -25.19 -12.38
N LYS A 106 -3.49 -24.37 -11.57
CA LYS A 106 -3.41 -24.53 -10.12
C LYS A 106 -3.66 -23.22 -9.38
N ALA A 107 -4.81 -23.10 -8.74
CA ALA A 107 -5.20 -21.91 -8.00
C ALA A 107 -4.95 -22.04 -6.49
N PHE A 108 -4.31 -21.07 -5.87
CA PHE A 108 -4.18 -20.98 -4.42
C PHE A 108 -5.16 -19.93 -3.90
N ILE A 109 -6.14 -20.34 -3.10
CA ILE A 109 -7.20 -19.47 -2.57
C ILE A 109 -6.81 -19.07 -1.17
N VAL A 110 -6.67 -17.75 -0.94
CA VAL A 110 -6.37 -17.16 0.37
C VAL A 110 -7.59 -16.48 0.93
N THR A 111 -8.03 -16.88 2.10
CA THR A 111 -9.23 -16.35 2.75
C THR A 111 -9.10 -16.38 4.28
N ASP A 112 -10.05 -15.80 4.97
CA ASP A 112 -10.18 -15.92 6.41
C ASP A 112 -11.12 -17.11 6.80
N LYS A 113 -11.01 -17.51 8.06
CA LYS A 113 -11.77 -18.63 8.59
C LYS A 113 -13.29 -18.42 8.53
N VAL A 114 -13.74 -17.19 8.73
CA VAL A 114 -15.18 -16.87 8.75
C VAL A 114 -15.78 -17.08 7.37
N LEU A 115 -15.18 -16.53 6.33
CA LEU A 115 -15.66 -16.70 4.95
C LEU A 115 -15.58 -18.15 4.50
N PHE A 116 -14.55 -18.88 4.95
CA PHE A 116 -14.43 -20.32 4.68
C PHE A 116 -15.57 -21.11 5.33
N GLU A 117 -15.82 -20.93 6.63
CA GLU A 117 -16.88 -21.63 7.37
C GLU A 117 -18.30 -21.26 6.86
N MET A 118 -18.47 -20.03 6.38
CA MET A 118 -19.72 -19.59 5.73
C MET A 118 -19.93 -20.16 4.32
N GLY A 119 -18.96 -20.91 3.80
CA GLY A 119 -19.05 -21.54 2.49
C GLY A 119 -18.89 -20.60 1.29
N TYR A 120 -18.37 -19.36 1.49
CA TYR A 120 -18.13 -18.43 0.36
C TYR A 120 -17.11 -18.96 -0.62
N THR A 121 -16.14 -19.76 -0.16
CA THR A 121 -15.16 -20.41 -1.02
C THR A 121 -15.78 -21.36 -2.02
N ASN A 122 -16.93 -21.98 -1.71
CA ASN A 122 -17.60 -22.92 -2.61
C ASN A 122 -17.97 -22.28 -3.95
N LYS A 123 -18.34 -21.00 -3.92
CA LYS A 123 -18.64 -20.23 -5.15
C LYS A 123 -17.44 -20.09 -6.08
N VAL A 124 -16.24 -20.07 -5.51
CA VAL A 124 -14.99 -20.01 -6.27
C VAL A 124 -14.61 -21.41 -6.75
N THR A 125 -14.61 -22.40 -5.84
CA THR A 125 -14.18 -23.77 -6.17
C THR A 125 -15.07 -24.43 -7.21
N GLU A 126 -16.39 -24.25 -7.15
CA GLU A 126 -17.33 -24.73 -8.19
C GLU A 126 -16.95 -24.27 -9.60
N VAL A 127 -16.54 -23.01 -9.73
CA VAL A 127 -16.12 -22.47 -11.04
C VAL A 127 -14.76 -23.05 -11.46
N LEU A 128 -13.81 -23.16 -10.53
CA LEU A 128 -12.49 -23.76 -10.81
C LEU A 128 -12.61 -25.24 -11.21
N GLU A 129 -13.46 -26.00 -10.52
CA GLU A 129 -13.75 -27.40 -10.84
C GLU A 129 -14.35 -27.55 -12.24
N SER A 130 -15.30 -26.66 -12.61
CA SER A 130 -15.90 -26.68 -13.95
C SER A 130 -14.90 -26.45 -15.07
N GLN A 131 -13.78 -25.78 -14.77
CA GLN A 131 -12.68 -25.49 -15.69
C GLN A 131 -11.51 -26.52 -15.59
N GLY A 132 -11.60 -27.50 -14.68
CA GLY A 132 -10.54 -28.46 -14.44
C GLY A 132 -9.29 -27.85 -13.79
N ILE A 133 -9.44 -26.73 -13.10
CA ILE A 133 -8.35 -26.06 -12.36
C ILE A 133 -8.25 -26.68 -10.98
N GLN A 134 -7.10 -27.23 -10.64
CA GLN A 134 -6.81 -27.73 -9.29
C GLN A 134 -6.72 -26.53 -8.33
N TYR A 135 -7.14 -26.71 -7.09
CA TYR A 135 -7.03 -25.63 -6.11
C TYR A 135 -6.59 -26.13 -4.73
N LYS A 136 -6.04 -25.21 -3.97
CA LYS A 136 -5.78 -25.39 -2.54
C LYS A 136 -6.25 -24.15 -1.80
N ILE A 137 -6.92 -24.31 -0.65
CA ILE A 137 -7.46 -23.23 0.16
C ILE A 137 -6.59 -23.05 1.39
N PHE A 138 -6.16 -21.82 1.65
CA PHE A 138 -5.57 -21.37 2.89
C PHE A 138 -6.58 -20.45 3.58
N SER A 139 -7.14 -20.90 4.70
CA SER A 139 -8.24 -20.21 5.41
C SER A 139 -7.83 -19.58 6.74
N ASP A 140 -6.55 -19.64 7.10
CA ASP A 140 -6.06 -19.21 8.40
C ASP A 140 -5.56 -17.76 8.42
N VAL A 141 -6.13 -16.89 7.55
CA VAL A 141 -5.79 -15.46 7.58
C VAL A 141 -6.45 -14.80 8.79
N GLU A 142 -5.62 -14.24 9.65
CA GLU A 142 -6.02 -13.47 10.83
C GLU A 142 -6.34 -12.01 10.43
N PRO A 143 -7.20 -11.28 11.16
CA PRO A 143 -7.25 -9.84 11.09
C PRO A 143 -5.85 -9.25 11.34
N ASP A 144 -5.42 -8.27 10.55
CA ASP A 144 -4.05 -7.73 10.57
C ASP A 144 -3.00 -8.85 10.44
N PRO A 145 -2.84 -9.43 9.26
CA PRO A 145 -2.09 -10.67 9.07
C PRO A 145 -0.64 -10.56 9.51
N THR A 146 -0.20 -11.53 10.30
CA THR A 146 1.15 -11.60 10.82
C THR A 146 2.13 -12.22 9.81
N LEU A 147 3.44 -11.96 9.98
CA LEU A 147 4.48 -12.65 9.21
C LEU A 147 4.44 -14.17 9.37
N ARG A 148 4.01 -14.67 10.53
CA ARG A 148 3.82 -16.10 10.78
C ARG A 148 2.76 -16.67 9.85
N CYS A 149 1.61 -16.01 9.73
CA CYS A 149 0.54 -16.38 8.81
C CYS A 149 1.04 -16.38 7.35
N ALA A 150 1.74 -15.31 6.95
CA ALA A 150 2.27 -15.21 5.59
C ALA A 150 3.29 -16.30 5.26
N ARG A 151 4.19 -16.63 6.20
CA ARG A 151 5.16 -17.74 6.02
C ARG A 151 4.48 -19.10 5.93
N ALA A 152 3.44 -19.36 6.73
CA ALA A 152 2.69 -20.60 6.66
C ALA A 152 2.03 -20.76 5.28
N GLY A 153 1.35 -19.72 4.79
CA GLY A 153 0.75 -19.74 3.46
C GLY A 153 1.78 -19.91 2.33
N ALA A 154 2.92 -19.19 2.40
CA ALA A 154 4.00 -19.33 1.42
C ALA A 154 4.60 -20.77 1.40
N ALA A 155 4.76 -21.41 2.56
CA ALA A 155 5.21 -22.80 2.63
C ALA A 155 4.21 -23.74 1.98
N GLU A 156 2.90 -23.52 2.16
CA GLU A 156 1.87 -24.30 1.48
C GLU A 156 1.86 -24.06 -0.04
N MET A 157 2.09 -22.82 -0.47
CA MET A 157 2.26 -22.48 -1.89
C MET A 157 3.47 -23.22 -2.48
N THR A 158 4.60 -23.22 -1.78
CA THR A 158 5.81 -23.94 -2.22
C THR A 158 5.56 -25.43 -2.43
N SER A 159 4.75 -26.06 -1.58
CA SER A 159 4.40 -27.48 -1.72
C SER A 159 3.39 -27.73 -2.84
N PHE A 160 2.45 -26.83 -3.06
CA PHE A 160 1.38 -26.96 -4.04
C PHE A 160 1.78 -26.48 -5.44
N GLN A 161 2.66 -25.49 -5.53
CA GLN A 161 3.13 -24.84 -6.77
C GLN A 161 1.98 -24.26 -7.60
N PRO A 162 1.26 -23.27 -7.09
CA PRO A 162 0.19 -22.60 -7.83
C PRO A 162 0.75 -21.75 -8.96
N ASP A 163 -0.04 -21.55 -10.00
CA ASP A 163 0.21 -20.60 -11.10
C ASP A 163 -0.74 -19.39 -11.07
N VAL A 164 -1.65 -19.35 -10.10
CA VAL A 164 -2.53 -18.22 -9.82
C VAL A 164 -2.91 -18.18 -8.34
N ILE A 165 -3.04 -16.97 -7.81
CA ILE A 165 -3.53 -16.72 -6.45
C ILE A 165 -4.87 -16.00 -6.53
N ILE A 166 -5.83 -16.47 -5.76
CA ILE A 166 -7.15 -15.87 -5.61
C ILE A 166 -7.28 -15.43 -4.15
N SER A 167 -7.42 -14.16 -3.90
CA SER A 167 -7.74 -13.65 -2.56
C SER A 167 -9.23 -13.41 -2.44
N LEU A 168 -9.88 -14.11 -1.51
CA LEU A 168 -11.29 -13.96 -1.20
C LEU A 168 -11.46 -13.33 0.18
N GLY A 169 -11.88 -12.07 0.22
CA GLY A 169 -12.10 -11.39 1.49
C GLY A 169 -11.85 -9.88 1.41
N GLY A 170 -11.63 -9.29 2.57
CA GLY A 170 -11.29 -7.89 2.73
C GLY A 170 -9.78 -7.61 2.63
N GLY A 171 -9.35 -6.45 3.14
CA GLY A 171 -7.95 -6.02 3.12
C GLY A 171 -6.98 -7.05 3.67
N SER A 172 -7.30 -7.67 4.81
CA SER A 172 -6.42 -8.67 5.46
C SER A 172 -6.11 -9.85 4.55
N ALA A 173 -7.12 -10.42 3.89
CA ALA A 173 -6.91 -11.52 2.95
C ALA A 173 -6.09 -11.10 1.73
N MET A 174 -6.37 -9.91 1.18
CA MET A 174 -5.63 -9.37 0.04
C MET A 174 -4.17 -9.06 0.38
N ASP A 175 -3.91 -8.50 1.54
CA ASP A 175 -2.55 -8.16 1.97
C ASP A 175 -1.75 -9.42 2.34
N ALA A 176 -2.38 -10.39 3.02
CA ALA A 176 -1.77 -11.70 3.26
C ALA A 176 -1.37 -12.39 1.95
N ALA A 177 -2.29 -12.44 0.98
CA ALA A 177 -2.04 -13.06 -0.33
C ALA A 177 -0.85 -12.42 -1.06
N LYS A 178 -0.75 -11.09 -1.05
CA LYS A 178 0.38 -10.37 -1.66
C LYS A 178 1.72 -10.71 -1.00
N ILE A 179 1.75 -10.75 0.34
CA ILE A 179 2.98 -11.08 1.07
C ILE A 179 3.35 -12.56 0.86
N MET A 180 2.38 -13.47 0.89
CA MET A 180 2.58 -14.88 0.58
C MET A 180 3.16 -15.08 -0.82
N TRP A 181 2.61 -14.36 -1.81
CA TRP A 181 3.11 -14.35 -3.17
C TRP A 181 4.57 -13.90 -3.26
N VAL A 182 4.91 -12.78 -2.63
CA VAL A 182 6.29 -12.28 -2.59
C VAL A 182 7.24 -13.31 -1.98
N MET A 183 6.86 -13.93 -0.86
CA MET A 183 7.68 -14.95 -0.20
C MET A 183 7.80 -16.25 -1.00
N TYR A 184 6.79 -16.56 -1.81
CA TYR A 184 6.79 -17.73 -2.69
C TYR A 184 7.71 -17.53 -3.89
N GLU A 185 7.61 -16.39 -4.57
CA GLU A 185 8.42 -16.07 -5.76
C GLU A 185 9.87 -15.68 -5.40
N HIS A 186 10.06 -15.10 -4.21
CA HIS A 186 11.34 -14.56 -3.74
C HIS A 186 11.63 -15.00 -2.31
N PRO A 187 11.94 -16.30 -2.10
CA PRO A 187 12.21 -16.83 -0.75
C PRO A 187 13.47 -16.23 -0.10
N GLU A 188 14.35 -15.62 -0.88
CA GLU A 188 15.55 -14.92 -0.43
C GLU A 188 15.29 -13.55 0.19
N VAL A 189 14.10 -12.96 -0.03
CA VAL A 189 13.81 -11.60 0.38
C VAL A 189 13.53 -11.51 1.89
N ASN A 190 14.25 -10.62 2.56
CA ASN A 190 14.00 -10.31 3.96
C ASN A 190 12.83 -9.32 4.08
N PHE A 191 11.94 -9.55 5.04
CA PHE A 191 10.81 -8.65 5.30
C PHE A 191 11.25 -7.22 5.61
N HIS A 192 12.40 -7.03 6.29
CA HIS A 192 12.94 -5.68 6.54
C HIS A 192 13.27 -4.92 5.26
N ASP A 193 13.65 -5.62 4.20
CA ASP A 193 13.95 -5.02 2.91
C ASP A 193 12.66 -4.59 2.18
N LEU A 194 11.55 -5.29 2.47
CA LEU A 194 10.22 -4.96 1.94
C LEU A 194 9.51 -3.89 2.76
N ALA A 195 9.78 -3.83 4.07
CA ALA A 195 9.24 -2.83 4.99
C ALA A 195 9.94 -1.48 4.81
N MET A 196 9.99 -0.99 3.57
CA MET A 196 10.46 0.36 3.33
C MET A 196 9.49 1.36 3.94
N THR A 197 10.04 2.32 4.67
CA THR A 197 9.26 3.45 5.14
C THR A 197 8.53 4.07 3.95
N PHE A 198 7.33 4.56 4.17
CA PHE A 198 6.43 5.19 3.18
C PHE A 198 7.13 6.22 2.28
N MET A 199 8.30 6.65 2.68
CA MET A 199 9.09 7.75 2.15
C MET A 199 9.97 7.39 0.97
N ASP A 200 10.24 6.13 0.74
CA ASP A 200 11.25 5.72 -0.23
C ASP A 200 10.67 4.87 -1.38
N ILE A 201 9.45 5.19 -1.80
CA ILE A 201 8.79 4.59 -2.98
C ILE A 201 9.70 4.63 -4.22
N ARG A 202 10.62 5.60 -4.29
CA ARG A 202 11.58 5.75 -5.39
C ARG A 202 12.67 4.70 -5.40
N LYS A 203 12.98 4.07 -4.27
CA LYS A 203 14.02 3.04 -4.15
C LYS A 203 13.48 1.61 -4.23
N ARG A 204 12.20 1.43 -4.49
CA ARG A 204 11.65 0.09 -4.74
C ARG A 204 12.21 -0.43 -6.04
N ILE A 205 13.30 -1.18 -5.92
CA ILE A 205 14.02 -1.80 -7.03
C ILE A 205 13.39 -3.15 -7.39
N TYR A 206 12.60 -3.73 -6.49
CA TYR A 206 11.99 -5.04 -6.70
C TYR A 206 10.87 -4.94 -7.74
N ARG A 207 11.17 -5.46 -8.92
CA ARG A 207 10.16 -5.83 -9.91
C ARG A 207 9.86 -7.29 -9.65
N PHE A 208 8.72 -7.57 -9.08
CA PHE A 208 8.23 -8.94 -9.00
C PHE A 208 7.67 -9.31 -10.36
N PRO A 209 8.13 -10.38 -11.00
CA PRO A 209 7.47 -10.92 -12.16
C PRO A 209 6.03 -11.23 -11.76
N THR A 210 5.09 -10.85 -12.60
CA THR A 210 3.71 -11.26 -12.41
C THR A 210 3.60 -12.75 -12.68
N MET A 211 2.74 -13.46 -11.94
CA MET A 211 2.44 -14.87 -12.23
C MET A 211 1.78 -14.97 -13.61
N GLY A 212 2.51 -14.73 -14.67
CA GLY A 212 1.94 -14.73 -16.02
C GLY A 212 2.77 -14.01 -17.06
N ASP A 213 3.98 -13.56 -16.72
CA ASP A 213 4.97 -13.09 -17.70
C ASP A 213 5.73 -14.26 -18.29
#